data_ec11c6093081599789eacba2c99582ed
#
_entry.id   ec11c6093081599789eacba2c99582ed
#
_cell.length_a   1.000
_cell.length_b   1.000
_cell.length_c   1.000
_cell.angle_alpha   90.00
_cell.angle_beta   90.00
_cell.angle_gamma   90.00
#
_symmetry.space_group_name_H-M   'P 1'
#
loop_
_entity.id
_entity.type
_entity.pdbx_description
1 polymer ?
#
loop_
_entity_poly.entity_id
_entity_poly.type
_entity_poly.pdbx_seq_one_letter_code
_entity_poly.pdbx_strand_id
1 'polypeptide(L)'
;MKDIVSKVIRGFHFLRCYGVKDFFVRLREKGEEQGITYDEWKKLHSLTEKQLQEQKKAAESWVNKPFFRVVIEKELEEEISPATLKSLENQTYDQWSIEENEQAAMILFLKNGDVLAEHALYTIACLSDEKDLIYYDDDKITDVNNEPVPFFKPDYNLDLLRTENYFGTSFVVKCEFIEKAGLQEKLCNITGKNRIYEEIQNRIQKAAEREIQLYELILCCIEHTERIGHISDILVHHMENKNMDPIYWDYYLQRQCELVEQHLQRMGEKAKVTVENQLQACSVQYYVTEHERVSIIIPNKDEIEVLQKCLDGIKKTNYDNCEIIIVENNSCKDTFSFYHRIAPEEEMVHGVQTFQGKLSHNIDIKVVVWENEFNYSKLNNFGVQFATGKYYIFLNNDVEMIGTDWILRLSGDCHRNKVGVAGVKLYYPDDTVQHAGIVIGIGGSKRGIAANMFQGLPREEHGYQNRASLQAENGRR
;
A
#
# COMPACT_ATOMS: atom_id res chain seq x y z
N MET A 1 25.60 -23.59 -7.25
CA MET A 1 25.28 -24.88 -6.64
C MET A 1 24.33 -24.74 -5.44
N LYS A 2 24.55 -23.82 -4.49
CA LYS A 2 23.64 -23.59 -3.34
C LYS A 2 22.21 -23.23 -3.76
N ASP A 3 22.03 -22.44 -4.81
CA ASP A 3 20.72 -21.99 -5.29
C ASP A 3 19.88 -23.12 -5.91
N ILE A 4 20.52 -24.04 -6.63
CA ILE A 4 19.83 -25.18 -7.22
C ILE A 4 19.35 -26.16 -6.13
N VAL A 5 20.17 -26.39 -5.11
CA VAL A 5 19.82 -27.27 -3.98
C VAL A 5 18.66 -26.68 -3.18
N SER A 6 18.66 -25.36 -2.93
CA SER A 6 17.58 -24.66 -2.25
C SER A 6 16.26 -24.71 -3.04
N LYS A 7 16.32 -24.55 -4.38
CA LYS A 7 15.15 -24.70 -5.26
C LYS A 7 14.58 -26.12 -5.26
N VAL A 8 15.44 -27.13 -5.25
CA VAL A 8 15.04 -28.55 -5.19
C VAL A 8 14.38 -28.86 -3.85
N ILE A 9 14.97 -28.41 -2.73
CA ILE A 9 14.41 -28.62 -1.38
C ILE A 9 13.04 -27.94 -1.26
N ARG A 10 12.90 -26.70 -1.72
CA ARG A 10 11.61 -25.99 -1.75
C ARG A 10 10.58 -26.69 -2.64
N GLY A 11 10.98 -27.23 -3.77
CA GLY A 11 10.12 -28.01 -4.65
C GLY A 11 9.62 -29.29 -3.98
N PHE A 12 10.48 -30.02 -3.28
CA PHE A 12 10.11 -31.24 -2.53
C PHE A 12 9.18 -30.91 -1.34
N HIS A 13 9.46 -29.83 -0.61
CA HIS A 13 8.59 -29.38 0.49
C HIS A 13 7.20 -29.02 -0.02
N PHE A 14 7.11 -28.26 -1.12
CA PHE A 14 5.84 -27.90 -1.74
C PHE A 14 5.05 -29.12 -2.22
N LEU A 15 5.74 -30.08 -2.84
CA LEU A 15 5.14 -31.33 -3.32
C LEU A 15 4.55 -32.18 -2.19
N ARG A 16 5.21 -32.14 -1.02
CA ARG A 16 4.76 -32.86 0.19
C ARG A 16 3.54 -32.15 0.85
N CYS A 17 3.50 -30.82 0.83
CA CYS A 17 2.44 -30.05 1.48
C CYS A 17 1.17 -29.89 0.63
N TYR A 18 1.32 -29.75 -0.69
CA TYR A 18 0.22 -29.37 -1.59
C TYR A 18 -0.09 -30.41 -2.67
N GLY A 19 0.72 -31.46 -2.77
CA GLY A 19 0.49 -32.55 -3.72
C GLY A 19 1.04 -32.30 -5.13
N VAL A 20 1.04 -33.41 -5.92
CA VAL A 20 1.65 -33.42 -7.26
C VAL A 20 0.94 -32.49 -8.25
N LYS A 21 -0.39 -32.39 -8.16
CA LYS A 21 -1.19 -31.55 -9.07
C LYS A 21 -0.87 -30.08 -8.94
N ASP A 22 -0.79 -29.58 -7.71
CA ASP A 22 -0.50 -28.15 -7.43
C ASP A 22 0.98 -27.84 -7.69
N PHE A 23 1.87 -28.79 -7.52
CA PHE A 23 3.27 -28.66 -7.91
C PHE A 23 3.44 -28.45 -9.43
N PHE A 24 2.75 -29.23 -10.26
CA PHE A 24 2.81 -29.06 -11.71
C PHE A 24 2.11 -27.80 -12.18
N VAL A 25 1.03 -27.35 -11.53
CA VAL A 25 0.39 -26.06 -11.80
C VAL A 25 1.40 -24.93 -11.55
N ARG A 26 2.09 -24.96 -10.40
CA ARG A 26 3.09 -23.94 -10.05
C ARG A 26 4.34 -23.98 -10.93
N LEU A 27 4.77 -25.15 -11.39
CA LEU A 27 5.85 -25.27 -12.38
C LEU A 27 5.46 -24.67 -13.74
N ARG A 28 4.22 -24.88 -14.14
CA ARG A 28 3.67 -24.30 -15.37
C ARG A 28 3.52 -22.79 -15.26
N GLU A 29 2.98 -22.29 -14.14
CA GLU A 29 2.92 -20.85 -13.84
C GLU A 29 4.30 -20.20 -13.90
N LYS A 30 5.34 -20.80 -13.32
CA LYS A 30 6.72 -20.31 -13.44
C LYS A 30 7.31 -20.39 -14.85
N GLY A 31 6.83 -21.30 -15.68
CA GLY A 31 7.23 -21.40 -17.09
C GLY A 31 6.51 -20.40 -17.99
N GLU A 32 5.33 -19.91 -17.57
CA GLU A 32 4.54 -18.90 -18.26
C GLU A 32 4.87 -17.47 -17.77
N GLU A 33 5.78 -17.30 -16.80
CA GLU A 33 6.28 -16.00 -16.25
C GLU A 33 7.27 -15.25 -17.19
N GLN A 34 7.17 -15.40 -18.49
CA GLN A 34 7.69 -14.38 -19.39
C GLN A 34 6.64 -13.26 -19.44
N GLY A 35 6.74 -12.34 -18.48
CA GLY A 35 5.98 -11.10 -18.51
C GLY A 35 6.25 -10.35 -19.83
N ILE A 36 5.24 -9.65 -20.34
CA ILE A 36 5.42 -8.74 -21.46
C ILE A 36 6.30 -7.57 -21.03
N THR A 37 7.17 -7.12 -21.91
CA THR A 37 7.94 -5.89 -21.72
C THR A 37 7.03 -4.67 -21.69
N TYR A 38 7.50 -3.55 -21.13
CA TYR A 38 6.70 -2.32 -21.14
C TYR A 38 6.41 -1.83 -22.58
N ASP A 39 7.32 -2.02 -23.51
CA ASP A 39 7.08 -1.68 -24.91
C ASP A 39 6.01 -2.55 -25.58
N GLU A 40 5.95 -3.83 -25.24
CA GLU A 40 4.87 -4.71 -25.69
C GLU A 40 3.54 -4.31 -25.05
N TRP A 41 3.57 -3.96 -23.75
CA TRP A 41 2.39 -3.45 -23.03
C TRP A 41 1.85 -2.18 -23.69
N LYS A 42 2.72 -1.19 -23.99
CA LYS A 42 2.34 0.05 -24.71
C LYS A 42 1.68 -0.25 -26.05
N LYS A 43 2.26 -1.15 -26.85
CA LYS A 43 1.67 -1.53 -28.15
C LYS A 43 0.27 -2.16 -28.02
N LEU A 44 0.04 -2.92 -26.96
CA LEU A 44 -1.27 -3.56 -26.71
C LEU A 44 -2.33 -2.57 -26.21
N HIS A 45 -1.93 -1.51 -25.49
CA HIS A 45 -2.83 -0.54 -24.87
C HIS A 45 -2.92 0.78 -25.63
N SER A 46 -2.03 1.04 -26.60
CA SER A 46 -2.11 2.23 -27.45
C SER A 46 -3.41 2.25 -28.26
N LEU A 47 -4.08 3.39 -28.26
CA LEU A 47 -5.26 3.60 -29.07
C LEU A 47 -4.90 3.71 -30.55
N THR A 48 -5.74 3.13 -31.39
CA THR A 48 -5.63 3.28 -32.84
C THR A 48 -6.11 4.67 -33.27
N GLU A 49 -5.64 5.17 -34.40
CA GLU A 49 -6.08 6.44 -34.97
C GLU A 49 -7.61 6.53 -35.13
N LYS A 50 -8.24 5.39 -35.49
CA LYS A 50 -9.69 5.28 -35.57
C LYS A 50 -10.37 5.53 -34.22
N GLN A 51 -9.86 4.94 -33.13
CA GLN A 51 -10.39 5.16 -31.79
C GLN A 51 -10.21 6.59 -31.31
N LEU A 52 -9.05 7.23 -31.60
CA LEU A 52 -8.84 8.65 -31.30
C LEU A 52 -9.83 9.55 -32.04
N GLN A 53 -10.11 9.27 -33.32
CA GLN A 53 -11.14 10.00 -34.07
C GLN A 53 -12.56 9.76 -33.54
N GLU A 54 -12.87 8.56 -33.10
CA GLU A 54 -14.15 8.24 -32.46
C GLU A 54 -14.32 9.01 -31.15
N GLN A 55 -13.26 9.17 -30.34
CA GLN A 55 -13.28 10.00 -29.13
C GLN A 55 -13.56 11.49 -29.45
N LYS A 56 -12.89 12.06 -30.45
CA LYS A 56 -13.14 13.44 -30.89
C LYS A 56 -14.62 13.66 -31.24
N LYS A 57 -15.19 12.79 -32.06
CA LYS A 57 -16.60 12.86 -32.47
C LYS A 57 -17.56 12.67 -31.27
N ALA A 58 -17.22 11.76 -30.35
CA ALA A 58 -18.01 11.57 -29.15
C ALA A 58 -18.02 12.84 -28.29
N ALA A 59 -16.84 13.44 -28.04
CA ALA A 59 -16.70 14.67 -27.28
C ALA A 59 -17.46 15.85 -27.89
N GLU A 60 -17.47 15.96 -29.24
CA GLU A 60 -18.26 16.98 -29.95
C GLU A 60 -19.75 16.92 -29.62
N SER A 61 -20.29 15.73 -29.40
CA SER A 61 -21.70 15.49 -29.12
C SER A 61 -22.12 15.72 -27.66
N TRP A 62 -21.17 15.92 -26.75
CA TRP A 62 -21.48 16.14 -25.33
C TRP A 62 -22.20 17.47 -25.10
N VAL A 63 -23.22 17.45 -24.26
CA VAL A 63 -23.97 18.65 -23.85
C VAL A 63 -23.17 19.42 -22.80
N ASN A 64 -22.67 18.71 -21.81
CA ASN A 64 -21.82 19.28 -20.76
C ASN A 64 -20.36 18.90 -21.04
N LYS A 65 -19.54 19.90 -21.32
CA LYS A 65 -18.11 19.72 -21.61
C LYS A 65 -17.30 20.34 -20.48
N PRO A 66 -16.68 19.55 -19.58
CA PRO A 66 -15.85 20.12 -18.53
C PRO A 66 -14.65 20.85 -19.15
N PHE A 67 -14.45 22.11 -18.76
CA PHE A 67 -13.33 22.90 -19.21
C PHE A 67 -12.13 22.72 -18.29
N PHE A 68 -10.95 22.42 -18.85
CA PHE A 68 -9.72 22.20 -18.11
C PHE A 68 -8.84 23.46 -18.09
N ARG A 69 -8.49 23.92 -16.90
CA ARG A 69 -7.35 24.80 -16.70
C ARG A 69 -6.10 23.95 -16.54
N VAL A 70 -5.13 24.10 -17.44
CA VAL A 70 -3.85 23.42 -17.38
C VAL A 70 -2.82 24.32 -16.72
N VAL A 71 -2.36 23.95 -15.53
CA VAL A 71 -1.33 24.65 -14.78
C VAL A 71 0.01 24.00 -15.08
N ILE A 72 0.87 24.70 -15.82
CA ILE A 72 2.22 24.21 -16.15
C ILE A 72 3.20 24.80 -15.15
N GLU A 73 3.84 23.93 -14.39
CA GLU A 73 4.89 24.28 -13.47
C GLU A 73 6.19 24.55 -14.21
N LYS A 74 6.66 25.79 -14.14
CA LYS A 74 7.89 26.26 -14.78
C LYS A 74 8.53 27.42 -13.99
N GLU A 75 9.80 27.70 -14.22
CA GLU A 75 10.42 28.92 -13.70
C GLU A 75 9.79 30.17 -14.33
N LEU A 76 9.88 31.31 -13.62
CA LEU A 76 9.20 32.56 -14.04
C LEU A 76 9.56 33.03 -15.46
N GLU A 77 10.82 32.89 -15.85
CA GLU A 77 11.34 33.34 -17.17
C GLU A 77 11.47 32.17 -18.17
N GLU A 78 11.10 30.95 -17.77
CA GLU A 78 11.20 29.78 -18.63
C GLU A 78 10.07 29.76 -19.65
N GLU A 79 10.38 29.46 -20.90
CA GLU A 79 9.37 29.21 -21.93
C GLU A 79 8.76 27.81 -21.74
N ILE A 80 7.50 27.65 -22.14
CA ILE A 80 6.86 26.35 -22.10
C ILE A 80 7.48 25.45 -23.18
N SER A 81 7.82 24.25 -22.80
CA SER A 81 8.40 23.25 -23.71
C SER A 81 7.51 23.04 -24.95
N PRO A 82 8.08 23.08 -26.17
CA PRO A 82 7.34 22.77 -27.37
C PRO A 82 6.70 21.39 -27.37
N ALA A 83 7.30 20.41 -26.67
CA ALA A 83 6.75 19.07 -26.53
C ALA A 83 5.46 19.07 -25.69
N THR A 84 5.45 19.81 -24.57
CA THR A 84 4.25 19.98 -23.73
C THR A 84 3.12 20.67 -24.49
N LEU A 85 3.42 21.79 -25.18
CA LEU A 85 2.42 22.49 -25.98
C LEU A 85 1.84 21.61 -27.07
N LYS A 86 2.69 20.93 -27.83
CA LYS A 86 2.26 20.02 -28.89
C LYS A 86 1.40 18.88 -28.38
N SER A 87 1.70 18.34 -27.19
CA SER A 87 0.89 17.28 -26.59
C SER A 87 -0.50 17.76 -26.20
N LEU A 88 -0.64 19.01 -25.78
CA LEU A 88 -1.94 19.66 -25.51
C LEU A 88 -2.71 19.91 -26.81
N GLU A 89 -2.06 20.43 -27.86
CA GLU A 89 -2.68 20.70 -29.16
C GLU A 89 -3.18 19.39 -29.83
N ASN A 90 -2.54 18.27 -29.56
CA ASN A 90 -2.90 16.96 -30.11
C ASN A 90 -4.03 16.25 -29.34
N GLN A 91 -4.56 16.82 -28.26
CA GLN A 91 -5.61 16.17 -27.48
C GLN A 91 -6.86 15.84 -28.29
N THR A 92 -7.49 14.72 -28.02
CA THR A 92 -8.80 14.36 -28.59
C THR A 92 -9.95 15.15 -28.00
N TYR A 93 -9.69 15.90 -26.94
CA TYR A 93 -10.63 16.79 -26.25
C TYR A 93 -10.10 18.23 -26.22
N ASP A 94 -10.87 19.19 -26.72
CA ASP A 94 -10.46 20.55 -27.04
C ASP A 94 -10.83 21.63 -26.01
N GLN A 95 -11.53 21.25 -24.92
CA GLN A 95 -11.96 22.22 -23.92
C GLN A 95 -10.89 22.41 -22.82
N TRP A 96 -9.83 23.12 -23.16
CA TRP A 96 -8.73 23.42 -22.23
C TRP A 96 -8.08 24.78 -22.51
N SER A 97 -7.40 25.35 -21.49
CA SER A 97 -6.56 26.55 -21.60
C SER A 97 -5.45 26.51 -20.56
N ILE A 98 -4.32 27.12 -20.90
CA ILE A 98 -3.22 27.41 -19.97
C ILE A 98 -3.51 28.72 -19.21
N GLU A 99 -4.27 29.64 -19.81
CA GLU A 99 -4.65 30.90 -19.17
C GLU A 99 -5.71 30.69 -18.10
N GLU A 100 -5.77 31.64 -17.17
CA GLU A 100 -6.82 31.63 -16.16
C GLU A 100 -8.19 31.77 -16.84
N ASN A 101 -9.09 30.88 -16.48
CA ASN A 101 -10.44 30.84 -17.00
C ASN A 101 -11.43 30.58 -15.88
N GLU A 102 -12.35 31.55 -15.69
CA GLU A 102 -13.41 31.43 -14.68
C GLU A 102 -14.39 30.27 -14.94
N GLN A 103 -14.43 29.76 -16.17
CA GLN A 103 -15.29 28.62 -16.54
C GLN A 103 -14.61 27.27 -16.29
N ALA A 104 -13.39 27.25 -15.76
CA ALA A 104 -12.67 26.00 -15.50
C ALA A 104 -13.45 25.11 -14.52
N ALA A 105 -13.78 23.91 -14.98
CA ALA A 105 -14.40 22.88 -14.16
C ALA A 105 -13.38 22.01 -13.45
N MET A 106 -12.22 21.79 -14.11
CA MET A 106 -11.15 20.93 -13.65
C MET A 106 -9.78 21.61 -13.76
N ILE A 107 -8.88 21.31 -12.83
CA ILE A 107 -7.50 21.82 -12.85
C ILE A 107 -6.56 20.63 -13.00
N LEU A 108 -5.78 20.65 -14.06
CA LEU A 108 -4.73 19.69 -14.38
C LEU A 108 -3.36 20.31 -14.10
N PHE A 109 -2.48 19.57 -13.44
CA PHE A 109 -1.11 19.98 -13.16
C PHE A 109 -0.13 19.23 -14.06
N LEU A 110 0.82 19.96 -14.66
CA LEU A 110 1.91 19.41 -15.47
C LEU A 110 3.22 20.08 -15.09
N LYS A 111 4.32 19.37 -15.18
CA LYS A 111 5.66 19.96 -15.18
C LYS A 111 6.03 20.38 -16.60
N ASN A 112 6.86 21.43 -16.71
CA ASN A 112 7.38 21.83 -18.00
C ASN A 112 8.27 20.73 -18.58
N GLY A 113 7.93 20.25 -19.76
CA GLY A 113 8.54 19.09 -20.41
C GLY A 113 7.66 17.83 -20.40
N ASP A 114 6.66 17.76 -19.52
CA ASP A 114 5.70 16.64 -19.53
C ASP A 114 4.95 16.56 -20.85
N VAL A 115 4.66 15.33 -21.28
CA VAL A 115 3.94 15.03 -22.52
C VAL A 115 2.68 14.24 -22.18
N LEU A 116 1.52 14.78 -22.53
CA LEU A 116 0.23 14.10 -22.37
C LEU A 116 -0.01 13.09 -23.49
N ALA A 117 -0.58 11.94 -23.15
CA ALA A 117 -1.15 11.04 -24.15
C ALA A 117 -2.32 11.73 -24.88
N GLU A 118 -2.50 11.48 -26.17
CA GLU A 118 -3.49 12.19 -27.01
C GLU A 118 -4.94 12.08 -26.52
N HIS A 119 -5.27 11.03 -25.76
CA HIS A 119 -6.59 10.75 -25.21
C HIS A 119 -6.74 11.17 -23.73
N ALA A 120 -5.72 11.77 -23.13
CA ALA A 120 -5.70 12.02 -21.69
C ALA A 120 -6.87 12.88 -21.22
N LEU A 121 -7.07 14.05 -21.80
CA LEU A 121 -8.14 14.97 -21.39
C LEU A 121 -9.54 14.35 -21.64
N TYR A 122 -9.72 13.61 -22.71
CA TYR A 122 -10.97 12.90 -22.98
C TYR A 122 -11.28 11.86 -21.89
N THR A 123 -10.28 11.04 -21.53
CA THR A 123 -10.44 9.99 -20.54
C THR A 123 -10.74 10.56 -19.15
N ILE A 124 -10.06 11.65 -18.78
CA ILE A 124 -10.32 12.35 -17.52
C ILE A 124 -11.72 12.98 -17.52
N ALA A 125 -12.12 13.61 -18.62
CA ALA A 125 -13.42 14.23 -18.76
C ALA A 125 -14.59 13.27 -18.59
N CYS A 126 -14.45 12.00 -19.00
CA CYS A 126 -15.45 10.94 -18.79
C CYS A 126 -15.75 10.67 -17.31
N LEU A 127 -14.83 10.96 -16.38
CA LEU A 127 -14.99 10.74 -14.94
C LEU A 127 -15.30 12.01 -14.15
N SER A 128 -15.24 13.18 -14.78
CA SER A 128 -15.32 14.48 -14.12
C SER A 128 -16.63 14.75 -13.35
N ASP A 129 -17.74 14.19 -13.79
CA ASP A 129 -19.04 14.33 -13.11
C ASP A 129 -19.12 13.50 -11.82
N GLU A 130 -18.47 12.33 -11.80
CA GLU A 130 -18.54 11.38 -10.70
C GLU A 130 -17.49 11.59 -9.63
N LYS A 131 -16.37 12.25 -9.97
CA LYS A 131 -15.19 12.36 -9.14
C LYS A 131 -14.82 13.80 -8.84
N ASP A 132 -14.29 14.04 -7.63
CA ASP A 132 -13.80 15.34 -7.18
C ASP A 132 -12.27 15.45 -7.35
N LEU A 133 -11.58 14.32 -7.21
CA LEU A 133 -10.14 14.14 -7.39
C LEU A 133 -9.90 12.91 -8.25
N ILE A 134 -9.13 13.04 -9.33
CA ILE A 134 -8.80 11.95 -10.25
C ILE A 134 -7.29 11.89 -10.36
N TYR A 135 -6.69 10.72 -10.16
CA TYR A 135 -5.28 10.47 -10.46
C TYR A 135 -5.15 9.34 -11.49
N TYR A 136 -4.00 9.27 -12.12
CA TYR A 136 -3.77 8.34 -13.23
C TYR A 136 -2.34 7.82 -13.23
N ASP A 137 -2.12 6.72 -13.96
CA ASP A 137 -0.81 6.14 -14.15
C ASP A 137 0.06 7.05 -15.03
N ASP A 138 1.35 6.98 -14.82
CA ASP A 138 2.35 7.72 -15.58
C ASP A 138 3.58 6.85 -15.87
N ASP A 139 4.47 7.35 -16.70
CA ASP A 139 5.82 6.82 -16.84
C ASP A 139 6.86 7.96 -16.75
N LYS A 140 8.09 7.55 -16.47
CA LYS A 140 9.22 8.48 -16.39
C LYS A 140 10.29 8.06 -17.38
N ILE A 141 10.71 8.98 -18.23
CA ILE A 141 11.84 8.80 -19.11
C ILE A 141 13.10 9.13 -18.32
N THR A 142 13.88 8.10 -17.98
CA THR A 142 15.16 8.30 -17.30
C THR A 142 16.26 8.53 -18.33
N ASP A 143 17.11 9.52 -18.08
CA ASP A 143 18.23 9.83 -18.97
C ASP A 143 19.29 8.73 -19.05
N VAL A 144 19.29 7.73 -18.16
CA VAL A 144 20.33 6.70 -18.09
C VAL A 144 20.25 5.77 -19.30
N ASN A 145 19.05 5.38 -19.73
CA ASN A 145 18.84 4.48 -20.86
C ASN A 145 17.89 5.04 -21.91
N ASN A 146 17.33 6.23 -21.69
CA ASN A 146 16.27 6.83 -22.52
C ASN A 146 15.04 5.91 -22.70
N GLU A 147 14.88 4.94 -21.80
CA GLU A 147 13.74 4.01 -21.78
C GLU A 147 12.75 4.47 -20.71
N PRO A 148 11.46 4.57 -21.05
CA PRO A 148 10.46 4.96 -20.10
C PRO A 148 10.21 3.84 -19.06
N VAL A 149 10.16 4.20 -17.79
CA VAL A 149 9.82 3.30 -16.68
C VAL A 149 8.40 3.60 -16.23
N PRO A 150 7.45 2.65 -16.34
CA PRO A 150 6.07 2.88 -15.97
C PRO A 150 5.91 2.98 -14.44
N PHE A 151 4.96 3.80 -14.02
CA PHE A 151 4.45 3.84 -12.68
C PHE A 151 2.96 3.48 -12.67
N PHE A 152 2.66 2.18 -12.61
CA PHE A 152 1.31 1.67 -12.43
C PHE A 152 0.91 1.83 -10.97
N LYS A 153 -0.02 2.74 -10.72
CA LYS A 153 -0.48 3.10 -9.38
C LYS A 153 -1.55 2.10 -8.90
N PRO A 154 -1.69 1.88 -7.60
CA PRO A 154 -2.82 1.13 -7.07
C PRO A 154 -4.10 1.96 -7.14
N ASP A 155 -5.26 1.33 -7.00
CA ASP A 155 -6.47 2.03 -6.60
C ASP A 155 -6.25 2.78 -5.29
N TYR A 156 -7.11 3.76 -5.00
CA TYR A 156 -6.93 4.64 -3.85
C TYR A 156 -6.63 3.86 -2.56
N ASN A 157 -5.48 4.16 -1.97
CA ASN A 157 -4.93 3.52 -0.80
C ASN A 157 -4.41 4.59 0.16
N LEU A 158 -5.18 4.86 1.22
CA LEU A 158 -4.89 5.94 2.15
C LEU A 158 -3.57 5.72 2.90
N ASP A 159 -3.32 4.51 3.38
CA ASP A 159 -2.10 4.21 4.14
C ASP A 159 -0.85 4.33 3.26
N LEU A 160 -0.92 3.87 2.01
CA LEU A 160 0.17 4.07 1.06
C LEU A 160 0.37 5.57 0.75
N LEU A 161 -0.71 6.34 0.58
CA LEU A 161 -0.61 7.77 0.32
C LEU A 161 0.00 8.54 1.51
N ARG A 162 -0.20 8.09 2.74
CA ARG A 162 0.43 8.62 3.95
C ARG A 162 1.91 8.26 4.07
N THR A 163 2.34 7.18 3.41
CA THR A 163 3.77 6.81 3.40
C THR A 163 4.54 7.45 2.26
N GLU A 164 3.93 7.58 1.08
CA GLU A 164 4.52 8.23 -0.08
C GLU A 164 3.44 8.93 -0.94
N ASN A 165 3.81 10.04 -1.56
CA ASN A 165 2.94 10.71 -2.53
C ASN A 165 2.95 9.94 -3.87
N TYR A 166 2.26 8.79 -3.93
CA TYR A 166 2.21 8.02 -5.18
C TYR A 166 1.32 8.66 -6.27
N PHE A 167 0.49 9.68 -5.96
CA PHE A 167 -0.19 10.45 -7.00
C PHE A 167 0.83 11.28 -7.79
N GLY A 168 1.85 11.80 -7.11
CA GLY A 168 2.83 12.70 -7.72
C GLY A 168 2.18 13.99 -8.19
N THR A 169 2.47 14.37 -9.43
CA THR A 169 1.82 15.48 -10.14
C THR A 169 0.73 14.98 -11.11
N SER A 170 0.51 13.66 -11.19
CA SER A 170 -0.41 13.02 -12.13
C SER A 170 -1.82 12.95 -11.57
N PHE A 171 -2.43 14.12 -11.33
CA PHE A 171 -3.80 14.22 -10.83
C PHE A 171 -4.52 15.47 -11.35
N VAL A 172 -5.83 15.44 -11.20
CA VAL A 172 -6.75 16.53 -11.57
C VAL A 172 -7.74 16.73 -10.43
N VAL A 173 -8.08 17.97 -10.14
CA VAL A 173 -9.05 18.34 -9.10
C VAL A 173 -10.19 19.17 -9.66
N LYS A 174 -11.40 18.96 -9.15
CA LYS A 174 -12.61 19.69 -9.55
C LYS A 174 -12.68 21.05 -8.87
N CYS A 175 -12.88 22.13 -9.64
CA CYS A 175 -12.94 23.50 -9.10
C CYS A 175 -14.09 23.69 -8.10
N GLU A 176 -15.28 23.21 -8.43
CA GLU A 176 -16.46 23.28 -7.54
C GLU A 176 -16.21 22.59 -6.18
N PHE A 177 -15.48 21.48 -6.20
CA PHE A 177 -15.10 20.78 -4.98
C PHE A 177 -14.12 21.60 -4.13
N ILE A 178 -13.10 22.21 -4.75
CA ILE A 178 -12.13 23.09 -4.06
C ILE A 178 -12.85 24.25 -3.35
N GLU A 179 -13.85 24.84 -4.01
CA GLU A 179 -14.66 25.91 -3.41
C GLU A 179 -15.47 25.42 -2.22
N LYS A 180 -16.17 24.29 -2.37
CA LYS A 180 -16.99 23.69 -1.30
C LYS A 180 -16.17 23.25 -0.10
N ALA A 181 -14.95 22.75 -0.33
CA ALA A 181 -14.03 22.33 0.71
C ALA A 181 -13.25 23.48 1.37
N GLY A 182 -13.37 24.73 0.84
CA GLY A 182 -12.66 25.88 1.37
C GLY A 182 -11.14 25.85 1.10
N LEU A 183 -10.71 25.20 0.02
CA LEU A 183 -9.30 25.00 -0.32
C LEU A 183 -8.75 26.00 -1.35
N GLN A 184 -9.48 27.08 -1.64
CA GLN A 184 -9.09 28.08 -2.65
C GLN A 184 -7.73 28.72 -2.35
N GLU A 185 -7.46 29.05 -1.08
CA GLU A 185 -6.18 29.64 -0.69
C GLU A 185 -5.00 28.71 -1.00
N LYS A 186 -5.13 27.41 -0.65
CA LYS A 186 -4.09 26.43 -0.97
C LYS A 186 -3.86 26.29 -2.46
N LEU A 187 -4.93 26.25 -3.24
CA LEU A 187 -4.83 26.22 -4.70
C LEU A 187 -4.16 27.48 -5.25
N CYS A 188 -4.52 28.68 -4.75
CA CYS A 188 -3.92 29.94 -5.15
C CYS A 188 -2.42 30.00 -4.83
N ASN A 189 -1.98 29.41 -3.73
CA ASN A 189 -0.56 29.32 -3.36
C ASN A 189 0.26 28.50 -4.37
N ILE A 190 -0.38 27.55 -5.08
CA ILE A 190 0.26 26.72 -6.11
C ILE A 190 0.15 27.37 -7.48
N THR A 191 -1.02 27.91 -7.83
CA THR A 191 -1.36 28.35 -9.19
C THR A 191 -1.26 29.85 -9.41
N GLY A 192 -1.21 30.63 -8.32
CA GLY A 192 -1.21 32.10 -8.33
C GLY A 192 0.11 32.73 -8.76
N LYS A 193 0.13 34.05 -8.89
CA LYS A 193 1.33 34.81 -9.23
C LYS A 193 2.31 34.93 -8.04
N ASN A 194 1.80 34.88 -6.80
CA ASN A 194 2.57 34.99 -5.57
C ASN A 194 2.71 33.61 -4.92
N ARG A 195 3.35 32.72 -5.58
CA ARG A 195 3.57 31.36 -5.07
C ARG A 195 4.53 31.40 -3.89
N ILE A 196 4.17 30.78 -2.76
CA ILE A 196 4.97 30.80 -1.52
C ILE A 196 6.40 30.36 -1.76
N TYR A 197 6.62 29.35 -2.59
CA TYR A 197 7.95 28.84 -2.90
C TYR A 197 8.82 29.77 -3.75
N GLU A 198 8.28 30.82 -4.35
CA GLU A 198 9.08 31.79 -5.11
C GLU A 198 10.03 32.61 -4.23
N GLU A 199 9.76 32.70 -2.92
CA GLU A 199 10.64 33.36 -1.95
C GLU A 199 11.84 32.50 -1.55
N ILE A 200 11.83 31.21 -1.88
CA ILE A 200 12.92 30.29 -1.55
C ILE A 200 14.09 30.51 -2.53
N GLN A 201 15.22 31.00 -1.99
CA GLN A 201 16.42 31.27 -2.79
C GLN A 201 17.16 30.00 -3.24
N ASN A 202 17.11 28.94 -2.45
CA ASN A 202 17.73 27.67 -2.81
C ASN A 202 16.88 26.93 -3.86
N ARG A 203 17.38 26.80 -5.07
CA ARG A 203 16.67 26.16 -6.21
C ARG A 203 16.23 24.72 -5.92
N ILE A 204 17.06 23.97 -5.20
CA ILE A 204 16.77 22.56 -4.85
C ILE A 204 15.60 22.49 -3.88
N GLN A 205 15.62 23.29 -2.81
CA GLN A 205 14.52 23.37 -1.85
C GLN A 205 13.26 23.93 -2.50
N LYS A 206 13.38 24.89 -3.40
CA LYS A 206 12.25 25.44 -4.16
C LYS A 206 11.55 24.38 -4.99
N ALA A 207 12.32 23.52 -5.69
CA ALA A 207 11.77 22.43 -6.48
C ALA A 207 11.05 21.40 -5.59
N ALA A 208 11.64 21.06 -4.44
CA ALA A 208 11.01 20.16 -3.47
C ALA A 208 9.71 20.76 -2.89
N GLU A 209 9.72 22.04 -2.53
CA GLU A 209 8.54 22.69 -1.95
C GLU A 209 7.36 22.78 -2.93
N ARG A 210 7.60 22.89 -4.22
CA ARG A 210 6.54 22.80 -5.23
C ARG A 210 5.81 21.46 -5.19
N GLU A 211 6.55 20.36 -5.15
CA GLU A 211 5.95 19.02 -5.07
C GLU A 211 5.26 18.81 -3.72
N ILE A 212 5.82 19.34 -2.65
CA ILE A 212 5.24 19.30 -1.31
C ILE A 212 3.90 20.03 -1.24
N GLN A 213 3.76 21.17 -1.88
CA GLN A 213 2.49 21.91 -1.90
C GLN A 213 1.40 21.16 -2.68
N LEU A 214 1.75 20.46 -3.76
CA LEU A 214 0.81 19.59 -4.46
C LEU A 214 0.38 18.42 -3.56
N TYR A 215 1.31 17.84 -2.84
CA TYR A 215 0.98 16.77 -1.89
C TYR A 215 0.10 17.28 -0.73
N GLU A 216 0.37 18.47 -0.21
CA GLU A 216 -0.50 19.11 0.79
C GLU A 216 -1.93 19.29 0.27
N LEU A 217 -2.08 19.76 -0.98
CA LEU A 217 -3.40 19.88 -1.62
C LEU A 217 -4.10 18.53 -1.72
N ILE A 218 -3.39 17.46 -2.13
CA ILE A 218 -3.93 16.09 -2.21
C ILE A 218 -4.43 15.66 -0.83
N LEU A 219 -3.61 15.79 0.22
CA LEU A 219 -3.98 15.42 1.60
C LEU A 219 -5.21 16.18 2.08
N CYS A 220 -5.27 17.49 1.82
CA CYS A 220 -6.44 18.28 2.15
C CYS A 220 -7.68 17.87 1.34
N CYS A 221 -7.54 17.50 0.07
CA CYS A 221 -8.66 17.03 -0.74
C CYS A 221 -9.25 15.74 -0.18
N ILE A 222 -8.42 14.74 0.15
CA ILE A 222 -8.89 13.44 0.67
C ILE A 222 -9.53 13.54 2.06
N GLU A 223 -9.30 14.62 2.81
CA GLU A 223 -9.98 14.90 4.07
C GLU A 223 -11.46 15.28 3.86
N HIS A 224 -11.84 15.74 2.66
CA HIS A 224 -13.16 16.30 2.37
C HIS A 224 -13.98 15.49 1.37
N THR A 225 -13.41 14.47 0.71
CA THR A 225 -14.15 13.64 -0.25
C THR A 225 -13.72 12.18 -0.25
N GLU A 226 -14.68 11.29 -0.50
CA GLU A 226 -14.46 9.89 -0.85
C GLU A 226 -14.60 9.66 -2.38
N ARG A 227 -14.92 10.70 -3.15
CA ARG A 227 -15.12 10.65 -4.61
C ARG A 227 -13.79 10.77 -5.35
N ILE A 228 -12.88 9.83 -5.06
CA ILE A 228 -11.56 9.75 -5.67
C ILE A 228 -11.61 8.74 -6.81
N GLY A 229 -11.05 9.08 -7.96
CA GLY A 229 -10.97 8.21 -9.14
C GLY A 229 -9.55 7.86 -9.48
N HIS A 230 -9.32 6.61 -9.93
CA HIS A 230 -8.08 6.15 -10.52
C HIS A 230 -8.30 5.77 -11.98
N ILE A 231 -7.43 6.25 -12.86
CA ILE A 231 -7.37 5.85 -14.26
C ILE A 231 -6.12 4.99 -14.42
N SER A 232 -6.31 3.67 -14.56
CA SER A 232 -5.22 2.72 -14.76
C SER A 232 -4.76 2.71 -16.22
N ASP A 233 -4.32 3.87 -16.69
CA ASP A 233 -3.75 4.08 -18.01
C ASP A 233 -2.66 5.16 -17.92
N ILE A 234 -1.61 5.02 -18.73
CA ILE A 234 -0.51 5.98 -18.78
C ILE A 234 -0.96 7.22 -19.55
N LEU A 235 -1.32 8.27 -18.81
CA LEU A 235 -1.82 9.52 -19.40
C LEU A 235 -0.77 10.61 -19.49
N VAL A 236 0.35 10.50 -18.77
CA VAL A 236 1.46 11.46 -18.79
C VAL A 236 2.78 10.75 -18.87
N HIS A 237 3.65 11.28 -19.69
CA HIS A 237 5.07 10.91 -19.79
C HIS A 237 5.89 12.02 -19.15
N HIS A 238 6.52 11.75 -18.00
CA HIS A 238 7.38 12.70 -17.30
C HIS A 238 8.80 12.64 -17.82
N MET A 239 9.42 13.82 -18.02
CA MET A 239 10.85 13.94 -18.27
C MET A 239 11.57 14.08 -16.92
N GLU A 240 12.32 13.06 -16.51
CA GLU A 240 13.04 13.09 -15.24
C GLU A 240 14.37 13.85 -15.38
N ASN A 241 14.55 14.90 -14.57
CA ASN A 241 15.86 15.59 -14.48
C ASN A 241 16.81 14.76 -13.62
N LYS A 242 18.02 14.51 -14.13
CA LYS A 242 19.06 13.60 -13.60
C LYS A 242 19.58 13.86 -12.20
N ASN A 243 19.37 15.01 -11.62
CA ASN A 243 20.04 15.41 -10.38
C ASN A 243 19.07 15.46 -9.21
N MET A 244 18.74 14.29 -8.70
CA MET A 244 18.16 14.19 -7.37
C MET A 244 19.30 14.35 -6.35
N ASP A 245 19.63 15.62 -6.04
CA ASP A 245 20.58 15.97 -5.00
C ASP A 245 20.11 15.38 -3.65
N PRO A 246 20.98 14.77 -2.84
CA PRO A 246 20.62 14.31 -1.50
C PRO A 246 19.93 15.39 -0.65
N ILE A 247 20.30 16.67 -0.82
CA ILE A 247 19.65 17.81 -0.15
C ILE A 247 18.17 17.93 -0.53
N TYR A 248 17.79 17.59 -1.77
CA TYR A 248 16.39 17.56 -2.20
C TYR A 248 15.62 16.54 -1.39
N TRP A 249 16.12 15.30 -1.32
CA TRP A 249 15.42 14.21 -0.64
C TRP A 249 15.32 14.44 0.86
N ASP A 250 16.39 14.91 1.51
CA ASP A 250 16.36 15.22 2.94
C ASP A 250 15.31 16.29 3.25
N TYR A 251 15.25 17.36 2.45
CA TYR A 251 14.26 18.40 2.62
C TYR A 251 12.85 17.89 2.33
N TYR A 252 12.65 17.22 1.19
CA TYR A 252 11.37 16.67 0.76
C TYR A 252 10.77 15.73 1.80
N LEU A 253 11.53 14.75 2.27
CA LEU A 253 11.07 13.74 3.23
C LEU A 253 10.72 14.34 4.60
N GLN A 254 11.48 15.31 5.08
CA GLN A 254 11.15 16.02 6.32
C GLN A 254 9.83 16.76 6.18
N ARG A 255 9.65 17.53 5.10
CA ARG A 255 8.42 18.28 4.82
C ARG A 255 7.23 17.34 4.59
N GLN A 256 7.43 16.23 3.88
CA GLN A 256 6.41 15.22 3.67
C GLN A 256 5.92 14.65 5.01
N CYS A 257 6.82 14.28 5.91
CA CYS A 257 6.46 13.76 7.24
C CYS A 257 5.70 14.80 8.07
N GLU A 258 6.11 16.08 8.04
CA GLU A 258 5.39 17.18 8.71
C GLU A 258 3.95 17.33 8.18
N LEU A 259 3.75 17.24 6.87
CA LEU A 259 2.42 17.33 6.26
C LEU A 259 1.54 16.14 6.63
N VAL A 260 2.10 14.93 6.64
CA VAL A 260 1.38 13.73 7.07
C VAL A 260 1.00 13.83 8.54
N GLU A 261 1.89 14.35 9.40
CA GLU A 261 1.59 14.56 10.82
C GLU A 261 0.46 15.58 11.01
N GLN A 262 0.49 16.69 10.28
CA GLN A 262 -0.58 17.69 10.29
C GLN A 262 -1.91 17.13 9.76
N HIS A 263 -1.86 16.33 8.69
CA HIS A 263 -3.02 15.62 8.16
C HIS A 263 -3.65 14.70 9.22
N LEU A 264 -2.85 13.86 9.87
CA LEU A 264 -3.30 12.97 10.94
C LEU A 264 -3.92 13.74 12.12
N GLN A 265 -3.32 14.87 12.51
CA GLN A 265 -3.89 15.75 13.55
C GLN A 265 -5.26 16.29 13.15
N ARG A 266 -5.44 16.79 11.88
CA ARG A 266 -6.74 17.24 11.38
C ARG A 266 -7.78 16.14 11.35
N MET A 267 -7.36 14.91 11.04
CA MET A 267 -8.22 13.72 11.06
C MET A 267 -8.51 13.18 12.46
N GLY A 268 -7.88 13.73 13.51
CA GLY A 268 -8.01 13.28 14.89
C GLY A 268 -7.34 11.93 15.17
N GLU A 269 -6.44 11.49 14.28
CA GLU A 269 -5.68 10.26 14.42
C GLU A 269 -4.37 10.50 15.18
N LYS A 270 -4.07 9.63 16.15
CA LYS A 270 -2.84 9.72 16.96
C LYS A 270 -1.80 8.78 16.39
N ALA A 271 -0.74 9.34 15.82
CA ALA A 271 0.36 8.57 15.27
C ALA A 271 1.70 9.31 15.43
N LYS A 272 2.79 8.57 15.31
CA LYS A 272 4.13 9.10 15.14
C LYS A 272 4.53 8.94 13.68
N VAL A 273 4.97 10.01 13.07
CA VAL A 273 5.51 10.00 11.71
C VAL A 273 7.02 10.15 11.78
N THR A 274 7.75 9.30 11.08
CA THR A 274 9.22 9.33 11.02
C THR A 274 9.67 9.10 9.59
N VAL A 275 10.83 9.70 9.25
CA VAL A 275 11.47 9.47 7.94
C VAL A 275 12.06 8.07 7.88
N GLU A 276 11.76 7.36 6.80
CA GLU A 276 12.40 6.09 6.43
C GLU A 276 13.30 6.31 5.20
N ASN A 277 14.57 6.63 5.48
CA ASN A 277 15.52 7.06 4.45
C ASN A 277 15.78 5.98 3.38
N GLN A 278 15.78 4.70 3.76
CA GLN A 278 16.06 3.62 2.81
C GLN A 278 14.95 3.48 1.76
N LEU A 279 13.71 3.77 2.15
CA LEU A 279 12.54 3.71 1.28
C LEU A 279 12.20 5.07 0.64
N GLN A 280 12.88 6.15 1.07
CA GLN A 280 12.51 7.52 0.71
C GLN A 280 11.02 7.81 0.97
N ALA A 281 10.54 7.42 2.14
CA ALA A 281 9.13 7.43 2.51
C ALA A 281 8.93 7.83 3.97
N CYS A 282 7.69 8.05 4.38
CA CYS A 282 7.30 8.19 5.77
C CYS A 282 6.93 6.82 6.36
N SER A 283 7.28 6.62 7.63
CA SER A 283 6.75 5.53 8.44
C SER A 283 5.73 6.09 9.42
N VAL A 284 4.50 5.57 9.38
CA VAL A 284 3.41 6.01 10.26
C VAL A 284 3.12 4.93 11.28
N GLN A 285 3.32 5.23 12.55
CA GLN A 285 3.02 4.34 13.65
C GLN A 285 1.85 4.91 14.47
N TYR A 286 0.69 4.26 14.36
CA TYR A 286 -0.49 4.65 15.14
C TYR A 286 -0.36 4.22 16.60
N TYR A 287 -0.89 5.03 17.51
CA TYR A 287 -0.89 4.70 18.93
C TYR A 287 -2.27 4.36 19.44
N VAL A 288 -2.26 3.45 20.42
CA VAL A 288 -3.35 3.30 21.38
C VAL A 288 -2.91 3.95 22.69
N THR A 289 -3.74 4.84 23.23
CA THR A 289 -3.49 5.48 24.53
C THR A 289 -3.71 4.51 25.71
N GLU A 290 -4.54 3.49 25.52
CA GLU A 290 -4.79 2.44 26.47
C GLU A 290 -4.46 1.09 25.81
N HIS A 291 -3.62 0.29 26.45
CA HIS A 291 -3.29 -1.05 25.96
C HIS A 291 -4.49 -1.98 26.23
N GLU A 292 -5.40 -2.01 25.27
CA GLU A 292 -6.54 -2.92 25.29
C GLU A 292 -6.05 -4.38 25.28
N ARG A 293 -6.76 -5.27 25.98
CA ARG A 293 -6.36 -6.68 26.06
C ARG A 293 -6.36 -7.33 24.69
N VAL A 294 -5.28 -8.06 24.40
CA VAL A 294 -5.06 -8.81 23.15
C VAL A 294 -5.05 -10.29 23.47
N SER A 295 -5.83 -11.10 22.73
CA SER A 295 -5.80 -12.55 22.80
C SER A 295 -5.08 -13.14 21.60
N ILE A 296 -3.98 -13.85 21.83
CA ILE A 296 -3.18 -14.51 20.80
C ILE A 296 -3.64 -15.96 20.72
N ILE A 297 -4.23 -16.36 19.59
CA ILE A 297 -4.79 -17.68 19.36
C ILE A 297 -3.82 -18.49 18.50
N ILE A 298 -3.36 -19.63 19.03
CA ILE A 298 -2.32 -20.47 18.42
C ILE A 298 -2.85 -21.89 18.28
N PRO A 299 -3.30 -22.32 17.09
CA PRO A 299 -3.54 -23.74 16.81
C PRO A 299 -2.24 -24.53 16.92
N ASN A 300 -2.25 -25.63 17.69
CA ASN A 300 -1.08 -26.47 17.86
C ASN A 300 -1.41 -27.95 17.76
N LYS A 301 -0.48 -28.69 17.19
CA LYS A 301 -0.42 -30.14 17.21
C LYS A 301 1.03 -30.59 17.28
N ASP A 302 1.39 -31.26 18.38
CA ASP A 302 2.76 -31.71 18.63
C ASP A 302 3.80 -30.55 18.51
N GLU A 303 4.95 -30.74 17.88
CA GLU A 303 5.96 -29.72 17.53
C GLU A 303 6.35 -28.81 18.75
N ILE A 304 6.64 -29.44 19.90
CA ILE A 304 6.92 -28.75 21.17
C ILE A 304 8.05 -27.71 21.04
N GLU A 305 9.13 -28.06 20.33
CA GLU A 305 10.29 -27.17 20.17
C GLU A 305 9.94 -25.91 19.37
N VAL A 306 9.11 -26.09 18.34
CA VAL A 306 8.63 -24.99 17.49
C VAL A 306 7.72 -24.06 18.27
N LEU A 307 6.73 -24.64 18.99
CA LEU A 307 5.83 -23.88 19.86
C LEU A 307 6.62 -23.14 20.95
N GLN A 308 7.63 -23.77 21.57
CA GLN A 308 8.43 -23.13 22.61
C GLN A 308 9.17 -21.90 22.08
N LYS A 309 9.75 -21.95 20.86
CA LYS A 309 10.39 -20.78 20.24
C LYS A 309 9.39 -19.65 19.99
N CYS A 310 8.20 -19.97 19.49
CA CYS A 310 7.13 -19.00 19.31
C CYS A 310 6.76 -18.32 20.64
N LEU A 311 6.53 -19.10 21.70
CA LEU A 311 6.23 -18.58 23.03
C LEU A 311 7.37 -17.74 23.61
N ASP A 312 8.62 -18.12 23.40
CA ASP A 312 9.79 -17.36 23.83
C ASP A 312 9.95 -16.03 23.07
N GLY A 313 9.49 -15.99 21.80
CA GLY A 313 9.37 -14.76 21.03
C GLY A 313 8.27 -13.83 21.62
N ILE A 314 7.10 -14.38 21.94
CA ILE A 314 6.00 -13.60 22.53
C ILE A 314 6.38 -13.04 23.91
N LYS A 315 7.13 -13.77 24.74
CA LYS A 315 7.63 -13.27 26.03
C LYS A 315 8.44 -11.99 25.94
N LYS A 316 9.05 -11.72 24.80
CA LYS A 316 9.90 -10.53 24.57
C LYS A 316 9.10 -9.31 24.12
N THR A 317 7.78 -9.45 23.91
CA THR A 317 6.96 -8.30 23.51
C THR A 317 6.96 -7.23 24.59
N ASN A 318 6.94 -5.98 24.17
CA ASN A 318 6.77 -4.81 25.05
C ASN A 318 5.29 -4.46 25.31
N TYR A 319 4.37 -5.36 24.96
CA TYR A 319 2.94 -5.23 25.23
C TYR A 319 2.56 -6.04 26.47
N ASP A 320 2.03 -5.38 27.47
CA ASP A 320 1.83 -5.93 28.83
C ASP A 320 0.42 -6.46 29.11
N ASN A 321 -0.55 -6.22 28.23
CA ASN A 321 -1.93 -6.66 28.40
C ASN A 321 -2.34 -7.66 27.32
N CYS A 322 -1.77 -8.87 27.40
CA CYS A 322 -2.13 -9.94 26.47
C CYS A 322 -2.29 -11.30 27.17
N GLU A 323 -3.02 -12.18 26.51
CA GLU A 323 -3.16 -13.59 26.86
C GLU A 323 -2.88 -14.48 25.64
N ILE A 324 -2.48 -15.71 25.89
CA ILE A 324 -2.26 -16.72 24.88
C ILE A 324 -3.29 -17.84 25.05
N ILE A 325 -3.91 -18.23 23.93
CA ILE A 325 -4.83 -19.37 23.87
C ILE A 325 -4.30 -20.36 22.86
N ILE A 326 -3.72 -21.45 23.36
CA ILE A 326 -3.27 -22.56 22.52
C ILE A 326 -4.48 -23.47 22.28
N VAL A 327 -4.82 -23.71 21.04
CA VAL A 327 -5.87 -24.65 20.66
C VAL A 327 -5.20 -25.98 20.31
N GLU A 328 -5.25 -26.91 21.26
CA GLU A 328 -4.68 -28.25 21.14
C GLU A 328 -5.51 -29.11 20.21
N ASN A 329 -4.89 -29.79 19.23
CA ASN A 329 -5.59 -30.61 18.25
C ASN A 329 -4.96 -32.02 18.09
N ASN A 330 -5.33 -32.96 18.96
CA ASN A 330 -4.97 -34.38 18.90
C ASN A 330 -3.44 -34.64 18.91
N SER A 331 -2.72 -34.00 19.81
CA SER A 331 -1.29 -34.22 20.05
C SER A 331 -0.99 -35.49 20.87
N CYS A 332 0.27 -35.89 20.90
CA CYS A 332 0.77 -37.01 21.68
C CYS A 332 0.90 -36.66 23.19
N LYS A 333 1.17 -37.70 24.02
CA LYS A 333 1.28 -37.52 25.48
C LYS A 333 2.41 -36.58 25.92
N ASP A 334 3.49 -36.53 25.16
CA ASP A 334 4.64 -35.67 25.48
C ASP A 334 4.24 -34.19 25.39
N THR A 335 3.40 -33.83 24.41
CA THR A 335 2.85 -32.48 24.24
C THR A 335 1.93 -32.12 25.40
N PHE A 336 1.08 -33.04 25.89
CA PHE A 336 0.28 -32.80 27.10
C PHE A 336 1.16 -32.64 28.34
N SER A 337 2.26 -33.39 28.46
CA SER A 337 3.23 -33.20 29.55
C SER A 337 3.89 -31.81 29.49
N PHE A 338 4.10 -31.29 28.29
CA PHE A 338 4.56 -29.91 28.09
C PHE A 338 3.50 -28.89 28.52
N TYR A 339 2.23 -29.11 28.18
CA TYR A 339 1.12 -28.21 28.59
C TYR A 339 0.97 -28.18 30.10
N HIS A 340 0.99 -29.30 30.80
CA HIS A 340 0.98 -29.32 32.27
C HIS A 340 2.13 -28.53 32.92
N ARG A 341 3.27 -28.44 32.24
CA ARG A 341 4.41 -27.65 32.74
C ARG A 341 4.23 -26.14 32.61
N ILE A 342 3.64 -25.67 31.48
CA ILE A 342 3.45 -24.24 31.22
C ILE A 342 2.12 -23.69 31.72
N ALA A 343 1.13 -24.56 31.89
CA ALA A 343 -0.23 -24.27 32.33
C ALA A 343 -0.69 -25.39 33.30
N PRO A 344 -0.25 -25.36 34.58
CA PRO A 344 -0.43 -26.48 35.54
C PRO A 344 -1.84 -26.62 36.10
N GLU A 345 -2.70 -25.60 36.00
CA GLU A 345 -4.05 -25.65 36.53
C GLU A 345 -5.01 -26.23 35.48
N GLU A 346 -5.54 -27.43 35.77
CA GLU A 346 -6.46 -28.12 34.88
C GLU A 346 -7.89 -27.95 35.35
N GLU A 347 -8.79 -27.60 34.46
CA GLU A 347 -10.23 -27.45 34.75
C GLU A 347 -11.09 -27.81 33.53
N MET A 348 -12.39 -27.99 33.76
CA MET A 348 -13.38 -28.12 32.69
C MET A 348 -14.14 -26.83 32.54
N VAL A 349 -13.92 -26.15 31.40
CA VAL A 349 -14.62 -24.90 31.03
C VAL A 349 -15.62 -25.18 29.91
N HIS A 350 -16.91 -24.99 30.20
CA HIS A 350 -17.98 -25.29 29.21
C HIS A 350 -17.93 -26.70 28.60
N GLY A 351 -17.47 -27.68 29.40
CA GLY A 351 -17.32 -29.07 28.94
C GLY A 351 -16.05 -29.34 28.12
N VAL A 352 -15.11 -28.40 28.07
CA VAL A 352 -13.83 -28.50 27.38
C VAL A 352 -12.70 -28.62 28.40
N GLN A 353 -11.81 -29.59 28.20
CA GLN A 353 -10.60 -29.72 29.02
C GLN A 353 -9.69 -28.51 28.71
N THR A 354 -9.34 -27.80 29.79
CA THR A 354 -8.59 -26.54 29.69
C THR A 354 -7.47 -26.55 30.73
N PHE A 355 -6.29 -26.09 30.32
CA PHE A 355 -5.15 -25.88 31.23
C PHE A 355 -4.88 -24.38 31.32
N GLN A 356 -4.57 -23.88 32.50
CA GLN A 356 -4.29 -22.48 32.76
C GLN A 356 -2.97 -22.28 33.50
N GLY A 357 -2.32 -21.16 33.21
CA GLY A 357 -1.05 -20.80 33.81
C GLY A 357 -0.60 -19.39 33.42
N LYS A 358 0.67 -19.14 33.67
CA LYS A 358 1.34 -17.89 33.28
C LYS A 358 2.59 -18.16 32.48
N LEU A 359 2.66 -17.58 31.31
CA LEU A 359 3.88 -17.64 30.50
C LEU A 359 4.95 -16.69 31.04
N SER A 360 4.54 -15.54 31.57
CA SER A 360 5.35 -14.56 32.29
C SER A 360 4.50 -13.83 33.32
N HIS A 361 5.08 -12.86 34.05
CA HIS A 361 4.34 -12.09 35.05
C HIS A 361 3.04 -11.47 34.48
N ASN A 362 3.11 -10.99 33.24
CA ASN A 362 2.03 -10.21 32.61
C ASN A 362 1.29 -10.96 31.48
N ILE A 363 1.65 -12.20 31.17
CA ILE A 363 1.06 -12.95 30.06
C ILE A 363 0.42 -14.23 30.61
N ASP A 364 -0.90 -14.26 30.59
CA ASP A 364 -1.68 -15.45 30.93
C ASP A 364 -1.63 -16.44 29.74
N ILE A 365 -1.63 -17.74 30.04
CA ILE A 365 -1.68 -18.79 29.02
C ILE A 365 -2.79 -19.77 29.33
N LYS A 366 -3.57 -20.13 28.32
CA LYS A 366 -4.59 -21.18 28.34
C LYS A 366 -4.31 -22.18 27.25
N VAL A 367 -4.55 -23.45 27.52
CA VAL A 367 -4.60 -24.50 26.50
C VAL A 367 -6.01 -25.09 26.50
N VAL A 368 -6.67 -25.09 25.36
CA VAL A 368 -8.04 -25.59 25.20
C VAL A 368 -8.05 -26.75 24.21
N VAL A 369 -8.62 -27.89 24.63
CA VAL A 369 -8.55 -29.15 23.86
C VAL A 369 -9.68 -29.23 22.82
N TRP A 370 -9.30 -29.37 21.55
CA TRP A 370 -10.21 -29.58 20.41
C TRP A 370 -10.13 -31.05 19.97
N GLU A 371 -11.16 -31.82 20.23
CA GLU A 371 -11.20 -33.28 19.99
C GLU A 371 -11.63 -33.66 18.56
N ASN A 372 -11.99 -32.70 17.70
CA ASN A 372 -12.48 -32.97 16.36
C ASN A 372 -11.35 -32.96 15.32
N GLU A 373 -11.71 -33.29 14.06
CA GLU A 373 -10.80 -33.23 12.93
C GLU A 373 -10.23 -31.81 12.74
N PHE A 374 -9.00 -31.77 12.18
CA PHE A 374 -8.32 -30.52 11.88
C PHE A 374 -9.11 -29.68 10.87
N ASN A 375 -9.39 -28.46 11.24
CA ASN A 375 -9.85 -27.42 10.34
C ASN A 375 -9.39 -26.07 10.88
N TYR A 376 -8.51 -25.40 10.16
CA TYR A 376 -7.86 -24.18 10.63
C TYR A 376 -8.86 -23.12 11.11
N SER A 377 -9.90 -22.84 10.30
CA SER A 377 -10.90 -21.83 10.65
C SER A 377 -11.71 -22.23 11.88
N LYS A 378 -12.09 -23.51 11.99
CA LYS A 378 -12.85 -24.01 13.16
C LYS A 378 -12.01 -23.95 14.43
N LEU A 379 -10.71 -24.30 14.36
CA LEU A 379 -9.79 -24.21 15.50
C LEU A 379 -9.68 -22.75 16.00
N ASN A 380 -9.43 -21.82 15.09
CA ASN A 380 -9.35 -20.41 15.47
C ASN A 380 -10.67 -19.88 16.06
N ASN A 381 -11.80 -20.18 15.42
CA ASN A 381 -13.14 -19.80 15.93
C ASN A 381 -13.45 -20.44 17.30
N PHE A 382 -12.95 -21.65 17.54
CA PHE A 382 -13.08 -22.28 18.84
C PHE A 382 -12.22 -21.59 19.91
N GLY A 383 -10.95 -21.28 19.58
CA GLY A 383 -10.05 -20.53 20.46
C GLY A 383 -10.63 -19.17 20.88
N VAL A 384 -11.29 -18.47 19.96
CA VAL A 384 -11.95 -17.17 20.23
C VAL A 384 -12.99 -17.28 21.36
N GLN A 385 -13.67 -18.43 21.54
CA GLN A 385 -14.67 -18.60 22.61
C GLN A 385 -14.09 -18.52 24.02
N PHE A 386 -12.77 -18.71 24.17
CA PHE A 386 -12.03 -18.63 25.42
C PHE A 386 -11.24 -17.33 25.57
N ALA A 387 -11.30 -16.46 24.57
CA ALA A 387 -10.61 -15.17 24.51
C ALA A 387 -11.37 -14.10 25.30
N THR A 388 -10.62 -13.24 26.00
CA THR A 388 -11.16 -12.10 26.74
C THR A 388 -10.69 -10.75 26.20
N GLY A 389 -9.79 -10.78 25.17
CA GLY A 389 -9.25 -9.59 24.56
C GLY A 389 -10.23 -8.88 23.65
N LYS A 390 -10.01 -7.60 23.47
CA LYS A 390 -10.71 -6.76 22.48
C LYS A 390 -10.21 -7.04 21.05
N TYR A 391 -8.92 -7.35 20.92
CA TYR A 391 -8.29 -7.73 19.67
C TYR A 391 -7.86 -9.19 19.70
N TYR A 392 -7.95 -9.85 18.55
CA TYR A 392 -7.52 -11.24 18.37
C TYR A 392 -6.36 -11.28 17.38
N ILE A 393 -5.29 -12.00 17.73
CA ILE A 393 -4.18 -12.31 16.84
C ILE A 393 -4.24 -13.79 16.53
N PHE A 394 -4.44 -14.15 15.27
CA PHE A 394 -4.36 -15.52 14.79
C PHE A 394 -2.92 -15.80 14.38
N LEU A 395 -2.23 -16.62 15.16
CA LEU A 395 -0.81 -16.84 15.01
C LEU A 395 -0.52 -18.34 14.81
N ASN A 396 0.28 -18.67 13.80
CA ASN A 396 0.78 -20.03 13.68
C ASN A 396 1.84 -20.33 14.75
N ASN A 397 1.96 -21.59 15.14
CA ASN A 397 2.91 -22.02 16.17
C ASN A 397 4.39 -21.97 15.72
N ASP A 398 4.66 -21.81 14.42
CA ASP A 398 5.99 -21.81 13.79
C ASP A 398 6.53 -20.40 13.47
N VAL A 399 5.90 -19.35 14.02
CA VAL A 399 6.31 -17.96 13.79
C VAL A 399 7.31 -17.52 14.85
N GLU A 400 8.46 -16.98 14.43
CA GLU A 400 9.45 -16.35 15.27
C GLU A 400 9.36 -14.82 15.17
N MET A 401 9.30 -14.11 16.31
CA MET A 401 9.16 -12.65 16.34
C MET A 401 10.51 -11.98 16.12
N ILE A 402 10.59 -11.07 15.15
CA ILE A 402 11.81 -10.29 14.87
C ILE A 402 11.91 -9.08 15.80
N GLY A 403 10.81 -8.34 16.00
CA GLY A 403 10.74 -7.15 16.85
C GLY A 403 9.94 -7.37 18.13
N THR A 404 10.03 -6.43 19.05
CA THR A 404 9.31 -6.46 20.33
C THR A 404 8.01 -5.63 20.33
N ASP A 405 7.82 -4.75 19.35
CA ASP A 405 6.73 -3.78 19.24
C ASP A 405 5.57 -4.21 18.30
N TRP A 406 5.61 -5.45 17.82
CA TRP A 406 4.69 -5.95 16.80
C TRP A 406 3.21 -5.91 17.23
N ILE A 407 2.89 -6.21 18.51
CA ILE A 407 1.52 -6.10 19.02
C ILE A 407 1.08 -4.63 19.08
N LEU A 408 1.97 -3.73 19.51
CA LEU A 408 1.68 -2.29 19.53
C LEU A 408 1.34 -1.76 18.14
N ARG A 409 2.08 -2.15 17.12
CA ARG A 409 1.83 -1.76 15.72
C ARG A 409 0.50 -2.29 15.23
N LEU A 410 0.26 -3.60 15.35
CA LEU A 410 -0.99 -4.23 14.93
C LEU A 410 -2.23 -3.67 15.65
N SER A 411 -2.13 -3.47 16.96
CA SER A 411 -3.23 -2.91 17.75
C SER A 411 -3.47 -1.43 17.41
N GLY A 412 -2.42 -0.67 17.14
CA GLY A 412 -2.50 0.70 16.66
C GLY A 412 -3.23 0.81 15.33
N ASP A 413 -2.88 -0.04 14.36
CA ASP A 413 -3.56 -0.09 13.08
C ASP A 413 -5.03 -0.48 13.23
N CYS A 414 -5.34 -1.53 13.99
CA CYS A 414 -6.72 -2.00 14.22
C CYS A 414 -7.56 -1.06 15.09
N HIS A 415 -6.95 -0.12 15.83
CA HIS A 415 -7.69 0.87 16.62
C HIS A 415 -8.36 1.95 15.76
N ARG A 416 -7.89 2.16 14.57
CA ARG A 416 -8.41 3.17 13.62
C ARG A 416 -9.82 2.80 13.15
N ASN A 417 -10.64 3.82 12.92
CA ASN A 417 -11.93 3.63 12.28
C ASN A 417 -11.78 3.00 10.90
N LYS A 418 -12.66 2.08 10.55
CA LYS A 418 -12.70 1.37 9.26
C LYS A 418 -11.59 0.33 9.07
N VAL A 419 -10.67 0.12 10.03
CA VAL A 419 -9.68 -0.96 9.97
C VAL A 419 -10.19 -2.16 10.77
N GLY A 420 -10.53 -3.25 10.06
CA GLY A 420 -11.02 -4.48 10.68
C GLY A 420 -9.93 -5.54 10.91
N VAL A 421 -8.87 -5.50 10.11
CA VAL A 421 -7.77 -6.47 10.17
C VAL A 421 -6.47 -5.77 9.81
N ALA A 422 -5.40 -6.05 10.55
CA ALA A 422 -4.03 -5.68 10.21
C ALA A 422 -3.16 -6.92 10.10
N GLY A 423 -2.21 -6.92 9.17
CA GLY A 423 -1.25 -8.00 8.95
C GLY A 423 0.18 -7.49 8.96
N VAL A 424 1.13 -8.40 9.11
CA VAL A 424 2.56 -8.11 9.11
C VAL A 424 3.25 -8.72 7.89
N LYS A 425 4.36 -8.13 7.47
CA LYS A 425 5.28 -8.73 6.51
C LYS A 425 5.94 -9.95 7.16
N LEU A 426 6.00 -11.05 6.42
CA LEU A 426 6.58 -12.30 6.87
C LEU A 426 7.78 -12.69 6.00
N TYR A 427 8.79 -13.31 6.62
CA TYR A 427 9.97 -13.81 5.96
C TYR A 427 10.10 -15.33 6.15
N TYR A 428 10.70 -16.00 5.19
CA TYR A 428 11.19 -17.35 5.37
C TYR A 428 12.51 -17.38 6.17
N PRO A 429 12.91 -18.53 6.73
CA PRO A 429 14.18 -18.66 7.46
C PRO A 429 15.44 -18.32 6.64
N ASP A 430 15.34 -18.26 5.32
CA ASP A 430 16.41 -17.87 4.40
C ASP A 430 16.43 -16.36 4.08
N ASP A 431 15.74 -15.55 4.88
CA ASP A 431 15.58 -14.10 4.71
C ASP A 431 14.93 -13.68 3.38
N THR A 432 14.15 -14.55 2.75
CA THR A 432 13.30 -14.15 1.64
C THR A 432 11.88 -13.84 2.10
N VAL A 433 11.19 -12.96 1.37
CA VAL A 433 9.80 -12.60 1.67
C VAL A 433 8.89 -13.80 1.51
N GLN A 434 8.14 -14.16 2.56
CA GLN A 434 7.05 -15.13 2.51
C GLN A 434 5.75 -14.43 2.10
N HIS A 435 5.47 -13.27 2.71
CA HIS A 435 4.25 -12.52 2.54
C HIS A 435 4.51 -11.02 2.76
N ALA A 436 4.12 -10.21 1.78
CA ALA A 436 4.14 -8.74 1.86
C ALA A 436 2.91 -8.16 1.15
N GLY A 437 1.74 -8.60 1.57
CA GLY A 437 0.45 -8.24 0.99
C GLY A 437 -0.16 -9.33 0.11
N ILE A 438 -1.47 -9.27 -0.05
CA ILE A 438 -2.27 -10.22 -0.83
C ILE A 438 -3.02 -9.44 -1.90
N VAL A 439 -2.95 -9.92 -3.14
CA VAL A 439 -3.77 -9.41 -4.25
C VAL A 439 -4.80 -10.45 -4.64
N ILE A 440 -6.06 -10.02 -4.66
CA ILE A 440 -7.18 -10.87 -5.07
C ILE A 440 -7.27 -10.89 -6.60
N GLY A 441 -7.43 -12.05 -7.18
CA GLY A 441 -7.70 -12.22 -8.62
C GLY A 441 -6.47 -12.55 -9.46
N ILE A 442 -5.25 -12.54 -8.92
CA ILE A 442 -4.03 -12.84 -9.68
C ILE A 442 -3.53 -14.28 -9.51
N GLY A 443 -3.98 -15.01 -8.47
CA GLY A 443 -3.52 -16.35 -8.16
C GLY A 443 -4.37 -17.46 -8.78
N GLY A 444 -3.76 -18.65 -8.87
CA GLY A 444 -4.39 -19.89 -9.35
C GLY A 444 -4.52 -20.00 -10.87
N SER A 445 -4.67 -21.23 -11.33
CA SER A 445 -4.73 -21.61 -12.77
C SER A 445 -5.88 -20.93 -13.56
N LYS A 446 -6.86 -20.35 -12.88
CA LYS A 446 -8.01 -19.67 -13.50
C LYS A 446 -8.09 -18.18 -13.22
N ARG A 447 -7.01 -17.58 -12.68
CA ARG A 447 -6.99 -16.17 -12.26
C ARG A 447 -8.27 -15.79 -11.51
N GLY A 448 -8.28 -15.79 -10.23
CA GLY A 448 -9.46 -15.49 -9.40
C GLY A 448 -9.22 -15.78 -7.91
N ILE A 449 -8.08 -16.35 -7.58
CA ILE A 449 -7.66 -16.66 -6.23
C ILE A 449 -6.69 -15.57 -5.75
N ALA A 450 -6.63 -15.37 -4.45
CA ALA A 450 -5.65 -14.49 -3.81
C ALA A 450 -4.23 -15.07 -3.94
N ALA A 451 -3.25 -14.21 -4.17
CA ALA A 451 -1.85 -14.59 -4.16
C ALA A 451 -1.00 -13.61 -3.35
N ASN A 452 0.06 -14.13 -2.74
CA ASN A 452 1.06 -13.33 -2.03
C ASN A 452 1.90 -12.56 -3.04
N MET A 453 2.01 -11.24 -2.80
CA MET A 453 2.93 -10.40 -3.55
C MET A 453 4.36 -10.59 -3.06
N PHE A 454 5.31 -10.42 -3.97
CA PHE A 454 6.74 -10.39 -3.68
C PHE A 454 7.30 -11.65 -3.00
N GLN A 455 6.62 -12.79 -3.06
CA GLN A 455 7.10 -14.03 -2.48
C GLN A 455 8.45 -14.46 -3.09
N GLY A 456 9.44 -14.70 -2.23
CA GLY A 456 10.79 -15.08 -2.64
C GLY A 456 11.73 -13.92 -2.94
N LEU A 457 11.26 -12.67 -2.80
CA LEU A 457 12.11 -11.48 -2.90
C LEU A 457 13.11 -11.46 -1.72
N PRO A 458 14.40 -11.17 -1.92
CA PRO A 458 15.34 -10.95 -0.83
C PRO A 458 14.85 -9.85 0.14
N ARG A 459 15.21 -9.98 1.41
CA ARG A 459 14.77 -9.06 2.48
C ARG A 459 15.17 -7.60 2.22
N GLU A 460 16.33 -7.40 1.63
CA GLU A 460 16.90 -6.09 1.31
C GLU A 460 16.26 -5.44 0.09
N GLU A 461 15.51 -6.21 -0.70
CA GLU A 461 14.82 -5.70 -1.87
C GLU A 461 13.41 -5.25 -1.49
N HIS A 462 13.00 -4.11 -2.05
CA HIS A 462 11.73 -3.47 -1.70
C HIS A 462 10.62 -3.68 -2.74
N GLY A 463 10.93 -4.42 -3.82
CA GLY A 463 10.00 -4.72 -4.90
C GLY A 463 9.63 -3.51 -5.75
N TYR A 464 8.64 -3.69 -6.62
CA TYR A 464 8.16 -2.64 -7.50
C TYR A 464 7.65 -1.44 -6.70
N GLN A 465 8.23 -0.25 -6.94
CA GLN A 465 7.87 0.99 -6.25
C GLN A 465 7.85 0.84 -4.71
N ASN A 466 8.84 0.16 -4.16
CA ASN A 466 9.01 -0.11 -2.71
C ASN A 466 7.81 -0.82 -2.03
N ARG A 467 6.84 -1.31 -2.79
CA ARG A 467 5.57 -1.86 -2.26
C ARG A 467 5.71 -3.12 -1.41
N ALA A 468 6.85 -3.80 -1.47
CA ALA A 468 7.13 -4.91 -0.56
C ALA A 468 7.49 -4.46 0.86
N SER A 469 7.69 -3.16 1.09
CA SER A 469 8.16 -2.61 2.36
C SER A 469 7.32 -1.44 2.89
N LEU A 470 6.50 -0.81 2.05
CA LEU A 470 5.62 0.29 2.45
C LEU A 470 4.36 -0.23 3.13
N GLN A 471 3.86 0.58 4.07
CA GLN A 471 2.55 0.34 4.68
C GLN A 471 1.45 0.62 3.65
N ALA A 472 0.48 -0.28 3.56
CA ALA A 472 -0.61 -0.15 2.61
C ALA A 472 -1.86 -0.86 3.10
N GLU A 473 -3.03 -0.37 2.70
CA GLU A 473 -4.27 -1.11 2.82
C GLU A 473 -4.29 -2.26 1.81
N ASN A 474 -4.82 -3.42 2.21
CA ASN A 474 -5.11 -4.49 1.25
C ASN A 474 -6.19 -4.00 0.29
N GLY A 475 -5.77 -3.61 -0.91
CA GLY A 475 -6.61 -2.98 -1.88
C GLY A 475 -7.68 -3.90 -2.43
N ARG A 476 -8.87 -3.34 -2.57
CA ARG A 476 -9.76 -3.71 -3.65
C ARG A 476 -9.10 -3.25 -4.96
N ARG A 477 -9.22 -4.05 -6.01
CA ARG A 477 -9.01 -3.56 -7.38
C ARG A 477 -9.98 -2.44 -7.66
#